data_3fd455a2aa7f980aac3dbd1640ee3995
#
_entry.id   3fd455a2aa7f980aac3dbd1640ee3995
#
_cell.length_a   1.000
_cell.length_b   1.000
_cell.length_c   1.000
_cell.angle_alpha   90.00
_cell.angle_beta   90.00
_cell.angle_gamma   90.00
#
_symmetry.space_group_name_H-M   'P 1'
#
loop_
_entity.id
_entity.type
_entity.pdbx_description
1 polymer ?
#
loop_
_entity_poly.entity_id
_entity_poly.type
_entity_poly.pdbx_seq_one_letter_code
_entity_poly.pdbx_strand_id
1 'polypeptide(L)'
;LAIVHKTAVIGNNVSIGPFSFIDKGVVIGDDTFISERVSISCDCKIGKGCFLGIGSVIECTIIDKKVTISSNTVIGKSGFGFIPNKSKTHLIPHIGGVFIGEGTNIGASCTIDRGLIDDTSIGKYVMIDNQVHVGHNSTIDDFCILAGQVGLSGSVTLKKNVTIGGDVSIKDNITIGEDSVIAGASKVFNNFPKGSYIGGSPAQNIQDWKRIVASQRLNLKKRKNN
;
A
#
# COMPACT_ATOMS: atom_id res chain seq x y z
N LEU A 1 -28.50 -6.52 9.35
CA LEU A 1 -27.86 -7.25 10.45
C LEU A 1 -26.41 -7.49 10.08
N ALA A 2 -25.46 -7.25 11.01
CA ALA A 2 -24.08 -7.71 10.92
C ALA A 2 -23.96 -9.13 11.50
N ILE A 3 -22.96 -9.89 11.07
CA ILE A 3 -22.61 -11.20 11.62
C ILE A 3 -21.34 -11.03 12.44
N VAL A 4 -21.42 -11.29 13.75
CA VAL A 4 -20.30 -11.20 14.66
C VAL A 4 -20.08 -12.55 15.33
N HIS A 5 -18.89 -13.11 15.20
CA HIS A 5 -18.56 -14.40 15.80
C HIS A 5 -18.54 -14.30 17.33
N LYS A 6 -19.03 -15.31 18.02
CA LYS A 6 -19.18 -15.34 19.50
C LYS A 6 -17.86 -15.15 20.29
N THR A 7 -16.72 -15.39 19.67
CA THR A 7 -15.40 -15.22 20.29
C THR A 7 -14.75 -13.89 19.93
N ALA A 8 -15.40 -13.04 19.11
CA ALA A 8 -14.91 -11.69 18.87
C ALA A 8 -15.06 -10.85 20.14
N VAL A 9 -14.07 -10.03 20.42
CA VAL A 9 -14.06 -9.09 21.55
C VAL A 9 -14.32 -7.69 21.01
N ILE A 10 -15.46 -7.12 21.39
CA ILE A 10 -15.91 -5.81 20.93
C ILE A 10 -15.80 -4.83 22.09
N GLY A 11 -15.08 -3.73 21.88
CA GLY A 11 -14.93 -2.65 22.86
C GLY A 11 -16.20 -1.84 23.09
N ASN A 12 -16.10 -0.82 23.94
CA ASN A 12 -17.20 0.09 24.24
C ASN A 12 -17.46 1.04 23.07
N ASN A 13 -18.72 1.42 22.87
CA ASN A 13 -19.14 2.41 21.87
C ASN A 13 -18.70 2.08 20.43
N VAL A 14 -18.61 0.78 20.10
CA VAL A 14 -18.30 0.32 18.74
C VAL A 14 -19.59 0.30 17.89
N SER A 15 -19.54 0.88 16.71
CA SER A 15 -20.62 0.82 15.71
C SER A 15 -20.24 -0.17 14.61
N ILE A 16 -21.17 -1.11 14.27
CA ILE A 16 -20.96 -2.08 13.20
C ILE A 16 -22.13 -2.01 12.24
N GLY A 17 -21.85 -1.58 11.00
CA GLY A 17 -22.82 -1.44 9.94
C GLY A 17 -23.40 -2.76 9.42
N PRO A 18 -24.55 -2.72 8.73
CA PRO A 18 -25.22 -3.90 8.23
C PRO A 18 -24.38 -4.67 7.20
N PHE A 19 -24.60 -5.98 7.14
CA PHE A 19 -23.91 -6.92 6.25
C PHE A 19 -22.40 -7.03 6.47
N SER A 20 -21.89 -6.50 7.58
CA SER A 20 -20.50 -6.70 7.99
C SER A 20 -20.30 -8.06 8.63
N PHE A 21 -19.12 -8.65 8.42
CA PHE A 21 -18.73 -9.94 8.95
C PHE A 21 -17.49 -9.79 9.83
N ILE A 22 -17.60 -10.14 11.11
CA ILE A 22 -16.53 -10.12 12.10
C ILE A 22 -16.26 -11.56 12.53
N ASP A 23 -15.11 -12.09 12.15
CA ASP A 23 -14.76 -13.51 12.34
C ASP A 23 -14.26 -13.80 13.75
N LYS A 24 -13.92 -15.07 13.99
CA LYS A 24 -13.44 -15.58 15.27
C LYS A 24 -12.16 -14.86 15.73
N GLY A 25 -12.03 -14.63 17.03
CA GLY A 25 -10.82 -14.08 17.65
C GLY A 25 -10.50 -12.62 17.28
N VAL A 26 -11.34 -11.96 16.50
CA VAL A 26 -11.17 -10.53 16.17
C VAL A 26 -11.31 -9.70 17.45
N VAL A 27 -10.43 -8.72 17.61
CA VAL A 27 -10.49 -7.74 18.72
C VAL A 27 -10.69 -6.35 18.14
N ILE A 28 -11.73 -5.64 18.60
CA ILE A 28 -12.04 -4.28 18.17
C ILE A 28 -12.02 -3.36 19.39
N GLY A 29 -11.18 -2.33 19.34
CA GLY A 29 -11.04 -1.34 20.39
C GLY A 29 -12.22 -0.36 20.46
N ASP A 30 -12.32 0.32 21.60
CA ASP A 30 -13.39 1.29 21.88
C ASP A 30 -13.52 2.36 20.80
N ASP A 31 -14.71 2.98 20.69
CA ASP A 31 -15.02 4.12 19.82
C ASP A 31 -14.73 3.86 18.32
N THR A 32 -14.63 2.61 17.90
CA THR A 32 -14.35 2.25 16.50
C THR A 32 -15.64 2.20 15.68
N PHE A 33 -15.60 2.77 14.48
CA PHE A 33 -16.70 2.76 13.55
C PHE A 33 -16.42 1.85 12.36
N ILE A 34 -17.25 0.83 12.16
CA ILE A 34 -17.20 -0.10 11.05
C ILE A 34 -18.43 0.14 10.18
N SER A 35 -18.22 0.56 8.95
CA SER A 35 -19.28 0.80 7.98
C SER A 35 -19.96 -0.51 7.55
N GLU A 36 -20.88 -0.42 6.63
CA GLU A 36 -21.57 -1.59 6.06
C GLU A 36 -20.66 -2.43 5.15
N ARG A 37 -20.94 -3.73 5.06
CA ARG A 37 -20.26 -4.70 4.20
C ARG A 37 -18.75 -4.81 4.43
N VAL A 38 -18.26 -4.46 5.60
CA VAL A 38 -16.87 -4.68 5.99
C VAL A 38 -16.65 -6.13 6.38
N SER A 39 -15.57 -6.74 5.92
CA SER A 39 -15.17 -8.10 6.31
C SER A 39 -13.86 -8.07 7.08
N ILE A 40 -13.85 -8.59 8.30
CA ILE A 40 -12.66 -8.73 9.14
C ILE A 40 -12.45 -10.21 9.43
N SER A 41 -11.37 -10.75 8.87
CA SER A 41 -10.99 -12.17 9.03
C SER A 41 -10.44 -12.47 10.43
N CYS A 42 -10.33 -13.76 10.73
CA CYS A 42 -9.96 -14.25 12.05
C CYS A 42 -8.67 -13.60 12.60
N ASP A 43 -8.65 -13.45 13.92
CA ASP A 43 -7.52 -13.02 14.74
C ASP A 43 -6.96 -11.61 14.42
N CYS A 44 -7.63 -10.83 13.56
CA CYS A 44 -7.28 -9.43 13.33
C CYS A 44 -7.51 -8.59 14.58
N LYS A 45 -6.67 -7.55 14.75
CA LYS A 45 -6.78 -6.61 15.88
C LYS A 45 -6.95 -5.19 15.34
N ILE A 46 -8.03 -4.55 15.76
CA ILE A 46 -8.36 -3.17 15.38
C ILE A 46 -8.28 -2.31 16.63
N GLY A 47 -7.45 -1.29 16.61
CA GLY A 47 -7.25 -0.38 17.72
C GLY A 47 -8.44 0.55 17.98
N LYS A 48 -8.33 1.35 19.04
CA LYS A 48 -9.35 2.32 19.46
C LYS A 48 -9.53 3.45 18.46
N GLY A 49 -10.79 3.86 18.25
CA GLY A 49 -11.15 5.05 17.48
C GLY A 49 -10.82 4.95 15.98
N CYS A 50 -10.79 3.73 15.44
CA CYS A 50 -10.59 3.51 14.00
C CYS A 50 -11.87 3.71 13.20
N PHE A 51 -11.72 4.02 11.92
CA PHE A 51 -12.80 4.07 10.95
C PHE A 51 -12.52 3.08 9.81
N LEU A 52 -13.44 2.13 9.56
CA LEU A 52 -13.38 1.20 8.44
C LEU A 52 -14.50 1.49 7.48
N GLY A 53 -14.15 1.94 6.27
CA GLY A 53 -15.07 2.33 5.21
C GLY A 53 -15.78 1.16 4.55
N ILE A 54 -16.86 1.47 3.84
CA ILE A 54 -17.76 0.53 3.19
C ILE A 54 -17.02 -0.49 2.34
N GLY A 55 -17.31 -1.77 2.53
CA GLY A 55 -16.78 -2.85 1.68
C GLY A 55 -15.29 -3.10 1.84
N SER A 56 -14.63 -2.54 2.85
CA SER A 56 -13.23 -2.87 3.12
C SER A 56 -13.08 -4.32 3.62
N VAL A 57 -11.93 -4.93 3.29
CA VAL A 57 -11.58 -6.30 3.66
C VAL A 57 -10.27 -6.28 4.44
N ILE A 58 -10.26 -6.84 5.64
CA ILE A 58 -9.12 -6.87 6.54
C ILE A 58 -8.79 -8.32 6.88
N GLU A 59 -7.59 -8.76 6.50
CA GLU A 59 -7.09 -10.11 6.74
C GLU A 59 -5.70 -10.05 7.39
N CYS A 60 -5.38 -10.95 8.30
CA CYS A 60 -4.03 -11.10 8.86
C CYS A 60 -3.37 -9.77 9.27
N THR A 61 -4.13 -8.87 9.91
CA THR A 61 -3.72 -7.47 10.11
C THR A 61 -3.87 -7.03 11.56
N ILE A 62 -2.91 -6.25 12.02
CA ILE A 62 -2.96 -5.49 13.28
C ILE A 62 -3.00 -4.00 12.92
N ILE A 63 -4.06 -3.33 13.33
CA ILE A 63 -4.29 -1.90 13.14
C ILE A 63 -4.21 -1.21 14.50
N ASP A 64 -3.32 -0.21 14.63
CA ASP A 64 -3.21 0.63 15.82
C ASP A 64 -4.38 1.63 15.90
N LYS A 65 -4.42 2.46 16.94
CA LYS A 65 -5.52 3.42 17.19
C LYS A 65 -5.60 4.55 16.16
N LYS A 66 -6.81 5.09 16.00
CA LYS A 66 -7.11 6.28 15.16
C LYS A 66 -6.73 6.13 13.68
N VAL A 67 -6.72 4.92 13.16
CA VAL A 67 -6.49 4.65 11.75
C VAL A 67 -7.81 4.81 10.98
N THR A 68 -7.72 5.42 9.81
CA THR A 68 -8.84 5.53 8.87
C THR A 68 -8.57 4.70 7.63
N ILE A 69 -9.48 3.81 7.28
CA ILE A 69 -9.45 3.03 6.04
C ILE A 69 -10.68 3.37 5.24
N SER A 70 -10.48 3.87 4.02
CA SER A 70 -11.59 4.24 3.14
C SER A 70 -12.18 3.02 2.41
N SER A 71 -13.28 3.25 1.70
CA SER A 71 -14.11 2.22 1.09
C SER A 71 -13.37 1.33 0.09
N ASN A 72 -13.76 0.04 0.03
CA ASN A 72 -13.27 -0.97 -0.90
C ASN A 72 -11.75 -1.23 -0.83
N THR A 73 -11.09 -0.88 0.25
CA THR A 73 -9.67 -1.16 0.47
C THR A 73 -9.48 -2.57 1.00
N VAL A 74 -8.50 -3.29 0.46
CA VAL A 74 -8.16 -4.68 0.82
C VAL A 74 -6.79 -4.72 1.46
N ILE A 75 -6.71 -5.26 2.69
CA ILE A 75 -5.48 -5.33 3.47
C ILE A 75 -5.24 -6.77 3.94
N GLY A 76 -3.99 -7.23 3.82
CA GLY A 76 -3.56 -8.52 4.35
C GLY A 76 -3.75 -9.70 3.39
N LYS A 77 -4.14 -9.47 2.14
CA LYS A 77 -4.17 -10.51 1.11
C LYS A 77 -2.76 -10.98 0.75
N SER A 78 -2.63 -12.25 0.38
CA SER A 78 -1.35 -12.80 -0.10
C SER A 78 -0.80 -12.02 -1.28
N GLY A 79 0.48 -11.67 -1.22
CA GLY A 79 1.19 -10.97 -2.28
C GLY A 79 1.53 -11.86 -3.47
N PHE A 80 2.22 -11.28 -4.45
CA PHE A 80 2.59 -11.92 -5.71
C PHE A 80 3.95 -12.63 -5.59
N GLY A 81 3.98 -13.72 -4.81
CA GLY A 81 5.16 -14.57 -4.63
C GLY A 81 4.99 -15.93 -5.33
N PHE A 82 5.96 -16.32 -6.16
CA PHE A 82 5.92 -17.59 -6.86
C PHE A 82 7.31 -18.13 -7.19
N ILE A 83 7.41 -19.45 -7.35
CA ILE A 83 8.61 -20.13 -7.85
C ILE A 83 8.35 -20.49 -9.31
N PRO A 84 9.09 -19.86 -10.26
CA PRO A 84 8.96 -20.19 -11.67
C PRO A 84 9.49 -21.60 -11.95
N ASN A 85 8.73 -22.38 -12.68
CA ASN A 85 9.16 -23.68 -13.20
C ASN A 85 8.70 -23.78 -14.67
N LYS A 86 9.49 -24.48 -15.50
CA LYS A 86 9.20 -24.65 -16.93
C LYS A 86 7.85 -25.32 -17.23
N SER A 87 7.34 -26.13 -16.30
CA SER A 87 6.08 -26.87 -16.48
C SER A 87 4.93 -26.36 -15.60
N LYS A 88 5.22 -25.74 -14.46
CA LYS A 88 4.19 -25.28 -13.51
C LYS A 88 4.76 -24.20 -12.58
N THR A 89 4.06 -23.10 -12.45
CA THR A 89 4.36 -22.05 -11.45
C THR A 89 3.72 -22.43 -10.12
N HIS A 90 4.48 -22.40 -9.04
CA HIS A 90 4.00 -22.65 -7.69
C HIS A 90 3.91 -21.34 -6.93
N LEU A 91 2.74 -21.05 -6.37
CA LEU A 91 2.56 -19.92 -5.45
C LEU A 91 3.28 -20.20 -4.13
N ILE A 92 3.94 -19.20 -3.59
CA ILE A 92 4.56 -19.26 -2.27
C ILE A 92 3.51 -18.76 -1.26
N PRO A 93 3.15 -19.57 -0.23
CA PRO A 93 2.23 -19.14 0.79
C PRO A 93 2.85 -17.99 1.62
N HIS A 94 2.13 -16.89 1.77
CA HIS A 94 2.50 -15.79 2.63
C HIS A 94 1.97 -16.06 4.03
N ILE A 95 2.84 -16.05 5.04
CA ILE A 95 2.51 -16.34 6.45
C ILE A 95 2.69 -15.15 7.39
N GLY A 96 3.40 -14.09 6.96
CA GLY A 96 3.48 -12.81 7.66
C GLY A 96 2.11 -12.10 7.69
N GLY A 97 2.01 -10.96 8.29
CA GLY A 97 0.81 -10.14 8.38
C GLY A 97 1.00 -8.74 7.77
N VAL A 98 0.13 -7.84 8.22
CA VAL A 98 0.25 -6.39 8.00
C VAL A 98 0.17 -5.68 9.34
N PHE A 99 1.03 -4.71 9.57
CA PHE A 99 0.94 -3.77 10.68
C PHE A 99 0.67 -2.36 10.17
N ILE A 100 -0.30 -1.66 10.80
CA ILE A 100 -0.62 -0.26 10.47
C ILE A 100 -0.55 0.58 11.73
N GLY A 101 0.34 1.56 11.74
CA GLY A 101 0.60 2.45 12.86
C GLY A 101 -0.47 3.52 13.08
N GLU A 102 -0.46 4.08 14.29
CA GLU A 102 -1.40 5.09 14.79
C GLU A 102 -1.61 6.26 13.83
N GLY A 103 -2.86 6.68 13.65
CA GLY A 103 -3.22 7.90 12.94
C GLY A 103 -3.02 7.86 11.42
N THR A 104 -2.68 6.70 10.87
CA THR A 104 -2.52 6.51 9.42
C THR A 104 -3.87 6.56 8.71
N ASN A 105 -3.88 7.20 7.54
CA ASN A 105 -5.06 7.34 6.69
C ASN A 105 -4.82 6.64 5.36
N ILE A 106 -5.71 5.72 4.97
CA ILE A 106 -5.63 4.92 3.74
C ILE A 106 -6.86 5.20 2.89
N GLY A 107 -6.62 5.67 1.68
CA GLY A 107 -7.62 6.01 0.68
C GLY A 107 -8.43 4.83 0.17
N ALA A 108 -9.36 5.10 -0.71
CA ALA A 108 -10.27 4.11 -1.27
C ALA A 108 -9.59 3.21 -2.32
N SER A 109 -10.06 1.97 -2.41
CA SER A 109 -9.60 0.99 -3.41
C SER A 109 -8.09 0.74 -3.38
N CYS A 110 -7.46 0.88 -2.23
CA CYS A 110 -6.06 0.50 -2.02
C CYS A 110 -5.92 -1.02 -1.82
N THR A 111 -4.74 -1.55 -2.13
CA THR A 111 -4.38 -2.94 -1.86
C THR A 111 -3.06 -3.01 -1.12
N ILE A 112 -3.04 -3.66 0.05
CA ILE A 112 -1.85 -3.81 0.89
C ILE A 112 -1.65 -5.30 1.14
N ASP A 113 -0.60 -5.85 0.54
CA ASP A 113 -0.29 -7.27 0.65
C ASP A 113 0.38 -7.59 1.99
N ARG A 114 0.07 -8.77 2.53
CA ARG A 114 0.78 -9.31 3.71
C ARG A 114 2.20 -9.74 3.35
N GLY A 115 3.08 -9.74 4.32
CA GLY A 115 4.44 -10.19 4.12
C GLY A 115 4.56 -11.71 3.90
N LEU A 116 5.66 -12.12 3.30
CA LEU A 116 5.93 -13.53 3.04
C LEU A 116 6.17 -14.32 4.35
N ILE A 117 7.10 -13.84 5.17
CA ILE A 117 7.43 -14.35 6.51
C ILE A 117 7.26 -13.22 7.52
N ASP A 118 8.05 -12.15 7.36
CA ASP A 118 7.92 -10.93 8.15
C ASP A 118 6.75 -10.09 7.64
N ASP A 119 6.24 -9.19 8.47
CA ASP A 119 5.09 -8.37 8.14
C ASP A 119 5.40 -7.28 7.10
N THR A 120 4.41 -6.89 6.33
CA THR A 120 4.37 -5.58 5.67
C THR A 120 4.03 -4.55 6.74
N SER A 121 4.82 -3.49 6.85
CA SER A 121 4.69 -2.51 7.93
C SER A 121 4.46 -1.09 7.42
N ILE A 122 3.43 -0.45 7.94
CA ILE A 122 3.12 0.97 7.70
C ILE A 122 3.20 1.69 9.04
N GLY A 123 4.03 2.72 9.09
CA GLY A 123 4.29 3.54 10.27
C GLY A 123 3.12 4.42 10.70
N LYS A 124 3.40 5.38 11.57
CA LYS A 124 2.40 6.29 12.13
C LYS A 124 2.22 7.52 11.24
N TYR A 125 0.99 8.03 11.23
CA TYR A 125 0.62 9.27 10.53
C TYR A 125 1.00 9.26 9.05
N VAL A 126 0.98 8.08 8.42
CA VAL A 126 1.18 7.92 6.99
C VAL A 126 -0.10 8.29 6.25
N MET A 127 0.03 9.04 5.17
CA MET A 127 -1.10 9.44 4.31
C MET A 127 -1.00 8.71 2.98
N ILE A 128 -1.96 7.85 2.71
CA ILE A 128 -2.05 7.06 1.48
C ILE A 128 -3.35 7.46 0.77
N ASP A 129 -3.23 7.97 -0.44
CA ASP A 129 -4.36 8.36 -1.27
C ASP A 129 -4.97 7.14 -2.00
N ASN A 130 -5.96 7.35 -2.84
CA ASN A 130 -6.75 6.31 -3.48
C ASN A 130 -5.94 5.46 -4.47
N GLN A 131 -6.34 4.19 -4.63
CA GLN A 131 -5.78 3.25 -5.62
C GLN A 131 -4.27 3.00 -5.47
N VAL A 132 -3.72 3.14 -4.28
CA VAL A 132 -2.32 2.81 -4.00
C VAL A 132 -2.18 1.31 -3.80
N HIS A 133 -1.13 0.73 -4.38
CA HIS A 133 -0.72 -0.65 -4.13
C HIS A 133 0.56 -0.70 -3.30
N VAL A 134 0.55 -1.46 -2.21
CA VAL A 134 1.72 -1.76 -1.38
C VAL A 134 2.00 -3.26 -1.45
N GLY A 135 3.08 -3.63 -2.14
CA GLY A 135 3.52 -5.02 -2.28
C GLY A 135 4.05 -5.60 -0.96
N HIS A 136 4.08 -6.93 -0.90
CA HIS A 136 4.47 -7.71 0.28
C HIS A 136 5.84 -7.31 0.84
N ASN A 137 6.03 -7.45 2.15
CA ASN A 137 7.28 -7.13 2.87
C ASN A 137 7.76 -5.68 2.73
N SER A 138 6.92 -4.77 2.26
CA SER A 138 7.27 -3.35 2.20
C SER A 138 7.25 -2.73 3.60
N THR A 139 8.16 -1.78 3.82
CA THR A 139 8.22 -0.98 5.04
C THR A 139 8.06 0.49 4.70
N ILE A 140 7.03 1.11 5.24
CA ILE A 140 6.77 2.54 5.10
C ILE A 140 6.92 3.16 6.48
N ASP A 141 7.99 3.93 6.69
CA ASP A 141 8.24 4.60 7.98
C ASP A 141 7.24 5.76 8.21
N ASP A 142 7.27 6.37 9.41
CA ASP A 142 6.34 7.41 9.83
C ASP A 142 6.31 8.63 8.90
N PHE A 143 5.17 9.29 8.84
CA PHE A 143 4.91 10.56 8.15
C PHE A 143 5.11 10.53 6.62
N CYS A 144 5.17 9.36 6.00
CA CYS A 144 5.21 9.26 4.55
C CYS A 144 3.88 9.70 3.90
N ILE A 145 3.97 10.26 2.69
CA ILE A 145 2.81 10.67 1.90
C ILE A 145 2.88 10.00 0.52
N LEU A 146 1.87 9.23 0.18
CA LEU A 146 1.73 8.54 -1.10
C LEU A 146 0.47 9.06 -1.82
N ALA A 147 0.65 9.77 -2.91
CA ALA A 147 -0.47 10.26 -3.71
C ALA A 147 -1.12 9.11 -4.53
N GLY A 148 -2.23 9.41 -5.18
CA GLY A 148 -3.05 8.42 -5.87
C GLY A 148 -2.30 7.61 -6.92
N GLN A 149 -2.68 6.32 -7.03
CA GLN A 149 -2.14 5.38 -8.02
C GLN A 149 -0.64 5.06 -7.87
N VAL A 150 -0.04 5.32 -6.74
CA VAL A 150 1.33 4.89 -6.44
C VAL A 150 1.36 3.36 -6.34
N GLY A 151 2.36 2.74 -7.00
CA GLY A 151 2.62 1.31 -6.93
C GLY A 151 3.98 1.02 -6.31
N LEU A 152 3.99 0.38 -5.16
CA LEU A 152 5.19 -0.19 -4.54
C LEU A 152 5.23 -1.69 -4.82
N SER A 153 6.28 -2.16 -5.49
CA SER A 153 6.52 -3.60 -5.61
C SER A 153 6.93 -4.21 -4.27
N GLY A 154 7.17 -5.52 -4.21
CA GLY A 154 7.54 -6.17 -2.95
C GLY A 154 8.86 -5.67 -2.35
N SER A 155 8.97 -5.68 -1.03
CA SER A 155 10.20 -5.34 -0.28
C SER A 155 10.74 -3.93 -0.50
N VAL A 156 9.86 -2.97 -0.79
CA VAL A 156 10.22 -1.55 -0.86
C VAL A 156 10.32 -0.97 0.54
N THR A 157 11.36 -0.18 0.79
CA THR A 157 11.51 0.57 2.05
C THR A 157 11.43 2.07 1.78
N LEU A 158 10.43 2.72 2.32
CA LEU A 158 10.33 4.17 2.38
C LEU A 158 10.73 4.63 3.77
N LYS A 159 11.79 5.39 3.87
CA LYS A 159 12.22 5.97 5.14
C LYS A 159 11.31 7.13 5.53
N LYS A 160 11.47 7.61 6.77
CA LYS A 160 10.63 8.64 7.38
C LYS A 160 10.46 9.87 6.47
N ASN A 161 9.24 10.42 6.45
CA ASN A 161 8.91 11.68 5.78
C ASN A 161 9.14 11.66 4.25
N VAL A 162 9.07 10.50 3.59
CA VAL A 162 9.15 10.41 2.13
C VAL A 162 7.82 10.85 1.52
N THR A 163 7.88 11.71 0.50
CA THR A 163 6.69 12.18 -0.25
C THR A 163 6.74 11.67 -1.68
N ILE A 164 5.66 11.02 -2.14
CA ILE A 164 5.57 10.40 -3.47
C ILE A 164 4.38 10.99 -4.23
N GLY A 165 4.67 11.57 -5.39
CA GLY A 165 3.65 12.08 -6.32
C GLY A 165 2.83 10.97 -6.97
N GLY A 166 1.69 11.34 -7.57
CA GLY A 166 0.77 10.37 -8.19
C GLY A 166 1.39 9.58 -9.35
N ASP A 167 0.87 8.36 -9.58
CA ASP A 167 1.31 7.46 -10.66
C ASP A 167 2.82 7.10 -10.63
N VAL A 168 3.45 7.15 -9.48
CA VAL A 168 4.82 6.67 -9.29
C VAL A 168 4.83 5.16 -9.14
N SER A 169 5.78 4.49 -9.78
CA SER A 169 6.03 3.05 -9.56
C SER A 169 7.45 2.84 -9.05
N ILE A 170 7.60 2.05 -8.00
CA ILE A 170 8.90 1.70 -7.41
C ILE A 170 9.13 0.21 -7.57
N LYS A 171 10.29 -0.14 -8.17
CA LYS A 171 10.74 -1.52 -8.35
C LYS A 171 10.95 -2.21 -6.99
N ASP A 172 10.87 -3.53 -6.97
CA ASP A 172 11.14 -4.38 -5.81
C ASP A 172 12.55 -4.17 -5.20
N ASN A 173 12.66 -4.37 -3.88
CA ASN A 173 13.91 -4.27 -3.11
C ASN A 173 14.59 -2.89 -3.18
N ILE A 174 13.82 -1.82 -3.35
CA ILE A 174 14.34 -0.43 -3.38
C ILE A 174 14.15 0.24 -2.02
N THR A 175 15.17 1.00 -1.62
CA THR A 175 15.12 1.87 -0.44
C THR A 175 15.17 3.34 -0.87
N ILE A 176 14.21 4.12 -0.40
CA ILE A 176 14.17 5.58 -0.53
C ILE A 176 14.50 6.20 0.82
N GLY A 177 15.57 6.99 0.84
CA GLY A 177 16.05 7.65 2.05
C GLY A 177 15.09 8.70 2.60
N GLU A 178 15.23 8.98 3.89
CA GLU A 178 14.43 9.94 4.64
C GLU A 178 14.37 11.32 3.96
N ASP A 179 13.27 12.06 4.12
CA ASP A 179 13.03 13.41 3.58
C ASP A 179 13.14 13.50 2.05
N SER A 180 13.04 12.39 1.32
CA SER A 180 13.09 12.41 -0.15
C SER A 180 11.72 12.70 -0.76
N VAL A 181 11.74 13.32 -1.95
CA VAL A 181 10.55 13.65 -2.73
C VAL A 181 10.64 12.99 -4.11
N ILE A 182 9.59 12.28 -4.51
CA ILE A 182 9.47 11.68 -5.84
C ILE A 182 8.38 12.40 -6.63
N ALA A 183 8.76 13.01 -7.75
CA ALA A 183 7.83 13.69 -8.65
C ALA A 183 6.85 12.69 -9.29
N GLY A 184 5.62 13.13 -9.56
CA GLY A 184 4.58 12.31 -10.18
C GLY A 184 5.00 11.66 -11.50
N ALA A 185 4.40 10.52 -11.82
CA ALA A 185 4.65 9.70 -13.00
C ALA A 185 6.10 9.19 -13.15
N SER A 186 6.89 9.18 -12.07
CA SER A 186 8.27 8.67 -12.08
C SER A 186 8.30 7.14 -11.97
N LYS A 187 9.29 6.51 -12.60
CA LYS A 187 9.56 5.08 -12.51
C LYS A 187 10.93 4.88 -11.84
N VAL A 188 10.93 4.33 -10.61
CA VAL A 188 12.12 4.26 -9.75
C VAL A 188 12.72 2.86 -9.77
N PHE A 189 13.98 2.74 -10.18
CA PHE A 189 14.68 1.46 -10.34
C PHE A 189 15.89 1.31 -9.44
N ASN A 190 16.28 2.35 -8.70
CA ASN A 190 17.49 2.36 -7.86
C ASN A 190 17.19 2.93 -6.47
N ASN A 191 18.04 2.62 -5.51
CA ASN A 191 18.03 3.25 -4.19
C ASN A 191 18.43 4.72 -4.29
N PHE A 192 17.85 5.53 -3.41
CA PHE A 192 18.17 6.95 -3.31
C PHE A 192 18.47 7.33 -1.86
N PRO A 193 19.53 8.12 -1.62
CA PRO A 193 19.89 8.56 -0.27
C PRO A 193 18.90 9.58 0.28
N LYS A 194 19.05 9.90 1.57
CA LYS A 194 18.27 10.94 2.27
C LYS A 194 18.27 12.27 1.50
N GLY A 195 17.12 12.95 1.48
CA GLY A 195 16.94 14.27 0.90
C GLY A 195 16.98 14.32 -0.63
N SER A 196 16.77 13.18 -1.30
CA SER A 196 16.78 13.12 -2.76
C SER A 196 15.52 13.74 -3.37
N TYR A 197 15.67 14.51 -4.45
CA TYR A 197 14.58 14.94 -5.31
C TYR A 197 14.63 14.12 -6.61
N ILE A 198 13.66 13.24 -6.80
CA ILE A 198 13.67 12.18 -7.83
C ILE A 198 12.58 12.48 -8.85
N GLY A 199 12.89 12.36 -10.12
CA GLY A 199 11.90 12.57 -11.19
C GLY A 199 12.27 11.89 -12.49
N GLY A 200 11.26 11.61 -13.30
CA GLY A 200 11.45 11.11 -14.67
C GLY A 200 10.13 10.97 -15.40
N SER A 201 10.15 11.25 -16.71
CA SER A 201 8.99 11.28 -17.62
C SER A 201 8.04 12.47 -17.38
N PRO A 202 8.50 13.75 -17.31
CA PRO A 202 7.59 14.87 -17.23
C PRO A 202 6.78 15.01 -18.53
N ALA A 203 5.49 15.37 -18.42
CA ALA A 203 4.67 15.75 -19.56
C ALA A 203 5.22 17.03 -20.22
N GLN A 204 5.22 17.07 -21.55
CA GLN A 204 5.74 18.18 -22.33
C GLN A 204 4.69 18.62 -23.37
N ASN A 205 4.89 19.80 -23.96
CA ASN A 205 4.13 20.17 -25.15
C ASN A 205 4.29 19.08 -26.22
N ILE A 206 3.20 18.68 -26.88
CA ILE A 206 3.22 17.56 -27.83
C ILE A 206 4.18 17.78 -29.00
N GLN A 207 4.39 19.03 -29.43
CA GLN A 207 5.32 19.36 -30.50
C GLN A 207 6.78 19.18 -30.06
N ASP A 208 7.10 19.57 -28.81
CA ASP A 208 8.43 19.40 -28.24
C ASP A 208 8.74 17.93 -27.99
N TRP A 209 7.78 17.17 -27.46
CA TRP A 209 7.90 15.72 -27.30
C TRP A 209 8.19 15.02 -28.64
N LYS A 210 7.44 15.36 -29.72
CA LYS A 210 7.66 14.80 -31.05
C LYS A 210 9.07 15.13 -31.59
N ARG A 211 9.57 16.36 -31.37
CA ARG A 211 10.93 16.76 -31.77
C ARG A 211 11.99 15.98 -31.02
N ILE A 212 11.83 15.79 -29.69
CA ILE A 212 12.76 15.01 -28.88
C ILE A 212 12.81 13.56 -29.33
N VAL A 213 11.67 12.91 -29.55
CA VAL A 213 11.59 11.52 -30.02
C VAL A 213 12.21 11.36 -31.41
N ALA A 214 11.97 12.31 -32.33
CA ALA A 214 12.58 12.29 -33.63
C ALA A 214 14.11 12.43 -33.58
N SER A 215 14.63 13.33 -32.74
CA SER A 215 16.07 13.53 -32.53
C SER A 215 16.73 12.27 -31.94
N GLN A 216 16.14 11.63 -30.96
CA GLN A 216 16.65 10.38 -30.38
C GLN A 216 16.73 9.26 -31.44
N ARG A 217 15.70 9.11 -32.29
CA ARG A 217 15.69 8.11 -33.37
C ARG A 217 16.78 8.36 -34.42
N LEU A 218 17.03 9.61 -34.79
CA LEU A 218 18.10 9.99 -35.73
C LEU A 218 19.49 9.67 -35.14
N ASN A 219 19.71 9.96 -33.86
CA ASN A 219 20.97 9.65 -33.18
C ASN A 219 21.25 8.14 -33.10
N LEU A 220 20.20 7.33 -32.85
CA LEU A 220 20.32 5.87 -32.88
C LEU A 220 20.65 5.31 -34.26
N LYS A 221 20.09 5.88 -35.33
CA LYS A 221 20.45 5.50 -36.73
C LYS A 221 21.90 5.83 -37.06
N LYS A 222 22.39 7.01 -36.68
CA LYS A 222 23.80 7.40 -36.90
C LYS A 222 24.78 6.46 -36.19
N ARG A 223 24.46 6.02 -34.95
CA ARG A 223 25.30 5.06 -34.18
C ARG A 223 25.33 3.63 -34.77
N LYS A 224 24.34 3.24 -35.58
CA LYS A 224 24.30 1.92 -36.22
C LYS A 224 25.06 1.89 -37.56
N ASN A 225 25.36 3.06 -38.14
CA ASN A 225 26.04 3.19 -39.41
C ASN A 225 27.54 3.56 -39.27
N ASN A 226 28.03 3.68 -38.06
CA ASN A 226 29.45 3.75 -37.69
C ASN A 226 29.84 2.45 -36.93
#